data_ecf888f54b23e25334bd23df2d83b4c0
#
_entry.id   ecf888f54b23e25334bd23df2d83b4c0
#
_cell.length_a   1.000
_cell.length_b   1.000
_cell.length_c   1.000
_cell.angle_alpha   90.00
_cell.angle_beta   90.00
_cell.angle_gamma   90.00
#
_symmetry.space_group_name_H-M   'P 1'
#
loop_
_entity.id
_entity.type
_entity.pdbx_description
1 polymer ?
#
loop_
_entity_poly.entity_id
_entity_poly.type
_entity_poly.pdbx_seq_one_letter_code
_entity_poly.pdbx_strand_id
1 'polypeptide(L)'
;MNSSSEKPAYISIETPIKVLDCKKPFESLDSKGKNYCYYFTRASWEGHKVCYFYKSYESPALFYLICKIFSMQSTEEVKQLCIKNGFSEEDWKKLTLYLAAFLQNCGNYSSFGDYKFIPEIPKQQFYQFLKLTEAYNLDPIKFDSIWESIHHELYEYRKPYGSIGFIDKGGL
;
A
#
# COMPACT_ATOMS: atom_id res chain seq x y z
N MET A 1 -30.95 -20.19 -3.26
CA MET A 1 -29.79 -19.58 -2.58
C MET A 1 -28.98 -18.87 -3.62
N ASN A 2 -29.17 -17.55 -3.78
CA ASN A 2 -28.43 -16.77 -4.76
C ASN A 2 -27.01 -16.57 -4.24
N SER A 3 -26.03 -17.21 -4.84
CA SER A 3 -24.63 -16.85 -4.69
C SER A 3 -24.42 -15.52 -5.43
N SER A 4 -24.63 -14.41 -4.73
CA SER A 4 -24.11 -13.14 -5.19
C SER A 4 -22.58 -13.29 -5.23
N SER A 5 -22.01 -13.39 -6.42
CA SER A 5 -20.55 -13.29 -6.60
C SER A 5 -20.17 -11.87 -6.15
N GLU A 6 -19.76 -11.75 -4.89
CA GLU A 6 -19.23 -10.49 -4.38
C GLU A 6 -18.00 -10.14 -5.21
N LYS A 7 -18.06 -8.99 -5.88
CA LYS A 7 -16.93 -8.46 -6.63
C LYS A 7 -15.78 -8.15 -5.68
N PRO A 8 -14.53 -8.36 -6.09
CA PRO A 8 -13.37 -7.94 -5.32
C PRO A 8 -13.49 -6.47 -4.91
N ALA A 9 -13.08 -6.14 -3.69
CA ALA A 9 -13.06 -4.76 -3.24
C ALA A 9 -11.87 -4.03 -3.84
N TYR A 10 -12.10 -3.26 -4.87
CA TYR A 10 -11.13 -2.32 -5.43
C TYR A 10 -11.31 -0.94 -4.81
N ILE A 11 -10.21 -0.19 -4.73
CA ILE A 11 -10.30 1.24 -4.39
C ILE A 11 -10.82 1.99 -5.62
N SER A 12 -12.01 2.55 -5.51
CA SER A 12 -12.64 3.27 -6.62
C SER A 12 -11.80 4.46 -7.08
N ILE A 13 -11.65 4.63 -8.39
CA ILE A 13 -10.98 5.81 -8.99
C ILE A 13 -11.70 7.13 -8.69
N GLU A 14 -12.94 7.06 -8.25
CA GLU A 14 -13.75 8.22 -7.81
C GLU A 14 -13.58 8.51 -6.30
N THR A 15 -12.71 7.75 -5.59
CA THR A 15 -12.47 7.99 -4.17
C THR A 15 -11.98 9.42 -3.95
N PRO A 16 -12.67 10.23 -3.14
CA PRO A 16 -12.26 11.61 -2.91
C PRO A 16 -10.97 11.66 -2.08
N ILE A 17 -9.98 12.38 -2.60
CA ILE A 17 -8.73 12.65 -1.88
C ILE A 17 -8.83 14.05 -1.28
N LYS A 18 -8.63 14.15 0.04
CA LYS A 18 -8.57 15.43 0.75
C LYS A 18 -7.21 15.62 1.39
N VAL A 19 -6.60 16.75 1.14
CA VAL A 19 -5.40 17.19 1.86
C VAL A 19 -5.85 17.83 3.18
N LEU A 20 -5.30 17.33 4.29
CA LEU A 20 -5.56 17.92 5.62
C LEU A 20 -4.58 19.07 5.85
N ASP A 21 -5.10 20.28 6.00
CA ASP A 21 -4.32 21.43 6.44
C ASP A 21 -4.37 21.55 7.96
N CYS A 22 -3.27 21.15 8.60
CA CYS A 22 -3.12 21.21 10.05
C CYS A 22 -2.31 22.44 10.53
N LYS A 23 -1.91 23.36 9.62
CA LYS A 23 -1.00 24.45 9.94
C LYS A 23 -1.57 25.38 11.02
N LYS A 24 -2.77 25.93 10.78
CA LYS A 24 -3.40 26.86 11.73
C LYS A 24 -3.66 26.23 13.11
N PRO A 25 -4.27 25.01 13.22
CA PRO A 25 -4.40 24.33 14.50
C PRO A 25 -3.06 24.11 15.21
N PHE A 26 -2.01 23.70 14.47
CA PHE A 26 -0.69 23.50 15.06
C PHE A 26 -0.05 24.80 15.54
N GLU A 27 -0.18 25.89 14.78
CA GLU A 27 0.36 27.21 15.16
C GLU A 27 -0.29 27.78 16.44
N SER A 28 -1.56 27.43 16.70
CA SER A 28 -2.29 27.88 17.91
C SER A 28 -1.88 27.16 19.21
N LEU A 29 -1.12 26.05 19.11
CA LEU A 29 -0.63 25.31 20.26
C LEU A 29 0.50 26.08 20.96
N ASP A 30 0.57 25.93 22.30
CA ASP A 30 1.73 26.37 23.09
C ASP A 30 2.97 25.49 22.79
N SER A 31 4.12 25.86 23.34
CA SER A 31 5.37 25.14 23.12
C SER A 31 5.32 23.69 23.60
N LYS A 32 4.58 23.39 24.68
CA LYS A 32 4.41 22.02 25.18
C LYS A 32 3.55 21.16 24.21
N GLY A 33 2.46 21.74 23.73
CA GLY A 33 1.60 21.10 22.74
C GLY A 33 2.32 20.82 21.42
N LYS A 34 3.12 21.78 20.93
CA LYS A 34 3.95 21.59 19.71
C LYS A 34 4.97 20.46 19.87
N ASN A 35 5.69 20.43 21.00
CA ASN A 35 6.63 19.36 21.32
C ASN A 35 5.93 18.00 21.42
N TYR A 36 4.75 17.94 22.07
CA TYR A 36 3.95 16.72 22.15
C TYR A 36 3.59 16.21 20.75
N CYS A 37 3.04 17.05 19.89
CA CYS A 37 2.69 16.69 18.52
C CYS A 37 3.92 16.17 17.74
N TYR A 38 5.06 16.83 17.87
CA TYR A 38 6.29 16.43 17.21
C TYR A 38 6.76 15.02 17.63
N TYR A 39 6.89 14.79 18.94
CA TYR A 39 7.36 13.48 19.41
C TYR A 39 6.34 12.37 19.21
N PHE A 40 5.04 12.68 19.38
CA PHE A 40 3.97 11.72 19.12
C PHE A 40 3.92 11.30 17.65
N THR A 41 4.06 12.24 16.73
CA THR A 41 4.14 11.93 15.29
C THR A 41 5.32 11.04 14.99
N ARG A 42 6.50 11.33 15.54
CA ARG A 42 7.68 10.47 15.35
C ARG A 42 7.46 9.06 15.91
N ALA A 43 6.92 8.96 17.11
CA ALA A 43 6.59 7.67 17.72
C ALA A 43 5.59 6.88 16.86
N SER A 44 4.56 7.54 16.32
CA SER A 44 3.58 6.93 15.42
C SER A 44 4.24 6.41 14.12
N TRP A 45 5.17 7.17 13.53
CA TRP A 45 5.91 6.74 12.35
C TRP A 45 6.84 5.55 12.63
N GLU A 46 7.44 5.44 13.81
CA GLU A 46 8.20 4.24 14.17
C GLU A 46 7.29 3.04 14.45
N GLY A 47 6.16 3.28 15.11
CA GLY A 47 5.20 2.24 15.47
C GLY A 47 4.44 1.66 14.26
N HIS A 48 4.20 2.45 13.20
CA HIS A 48 3.41 1.99 12.05
C HIS A 48 4.04 0.78 11.33
N LYS A 49 5.36 0.63 11.40
CA LYS A 49 6.06 -0.53 10.82
C LYS A 49 5.55 -1.85 11.40
N VAL A 50 5.20 -1.86 12.68
CA VAL A 50 4.63 -3.04 13.36
C VAL A 50 3.24 -3.35 12.81
N CYS A 51 2.45 -2.34 12.45
CA CYS A 51 1.10 -2.52 11.91
C CYS A 51 1.08 -3.37 10.64
N TYR A 52 2.07 -3.22 9.75
CA TYR A 52 2.15 -4.02 8.53
C TYR A 52 2.25 -5.52 8.82
N PHE A 53 3.01 -5.93 9.85
CA PHE A 53 3.13 -7.32 10.25
C PHE A 53 1.83 -7.89 10.83
N TYR A 54 1.00 -7.04 11.45
CA TYR A 54 -0.30 -7.46 11.98
C TYR A 54 -1.40 -7.50 10.93
N LYS A 55 -1.26 -6.73 9.84
CA LYS A 55 -2.32 -6.63 8.82
C LYS A 55 -2.41 -7.86 7.93
N SER A 56 -1.30 -8.27 7.34
CA SER A 56 -1.24 -9.47 6.50
C SER A 56 0.20 -9.90 6.23
N TYR A 57 0.36 -11.14 5.78
CA TYR A 57 1.67 -11.70 5.42
C TYR A 57 2.40 -10.89 4.36
N GLU A 58 1.69 -10.45 3.32
CA GLU A 58 2.23 -9.71 2.19
C GLU A 58 2.53 -8.23 2.49
N SER A 59 1.91 -7.66 3.54
CA SER A 59 2.01 -6.22 3.81
C SER A 59 3.41 -5.72 4.11
N PRO A 60 4.25 -6.36 4.95
CA PRO A 60 5.61 -5.89 5.20
C PRO A 60 6.48 -5.90 3.95
N ALA A 61 6.33 -6.94 3.13
CA ALA A 61 7.10 -7.12 1.91
C ALA A 61 6.72 -6.10 0.84
N LEU A 62 5.41 -5.87 0.62
CA LEU A 62 4.94 -4.83 -0.29
C LEU A 62 5.36 -3.44 0.19
N PHE A 63 5.27 -3.15 1.49
CA PHE A 63 5.75 -1.89 2.06
C PHE A 63 7.24 -1.67 1.76
N TYR A 64 8.07 -2.69 1.92
CA TYR A 64 9.49 -2.62 1.58
C TYR A 64 9.70 -2.24 0.10
N LEU A 65 8.99 -2.90 -0.83
CA LEU A 65 9.11 -2.60 -2.27
C LEU A 65 8.71 -1.15 -2.56
N ILE A 66 7.58 -0.69 -2.04
CA ILE A 66 7.09 0.69 -2.21
C ILE A 66 8.13 1.70 -1.68
N CYS A 67 8.63 1.50 -0.46
CA CYS A 67 9.64 2.39 0.12
C CYS A 67 10.92 2.44 -0.72
N LYS A 68 11.38 1.30 -1.21
CA LYS A 68 12.59 1.25 -2.07
C LYS A 68 12.39 2.03 -3.37
N ILE A 69 11.27 1.84 -4.04
CA ILE A 69 10.96 2.52 -5.30
C ILE A 69 10.95 4.05 -5.09
N PHE A 70 10.12 4.52 -4.16
CA PHE A 70 9.91 5.96 -3.97
C PHE A 70 10.98 6.65 -3.11
N SER A 71 11.95 5.92 -2.55
CA SER A 71 13.18 6.51 -2.00
C SER A 71 14.23 6.85 -3.08
N MET A 72 14.11 6.28 -4.27
CA MET A 72 15.07 6.45 -5.36
C MET A 72 14.53 7.30 -6.50
N GLN A 73 13.23 7.25 -6.74
CA GLN A 73 12.57 7.95 -7.83
C GLN A 73 11.34 8.69 -7.32
N SER A 74 11.11 9.87 -7.86
CA SER A 74 9.86 10.61 -7.61
C SER A 74 8.67 9.90 -8.25
N THR A 75 7.47 10.20 -7.74
CA THR A 75 6.21 9.67 -8.29
C THR A 75 6.05 10.04 -9.78
N GLU A 76 6.47 11.25 -10.17
CA GLU A 76 6.38 11.70 -11.55
C GLU A 76 7.32 10.93 -12.48
N GLU A 77 8.57 10.69 -12.07
CA GLU A 77 9.52 9.88 -12.85
C GLU A 77 9.00 8.46 -13.07
N VAL A 78 8.47 7.83 -12.02
CA VAL A 78 7.90 6.48 -12.12
C VAL A 78 6.65 6.48 -13.02
N LYS A 79 5.79 7.52 -12.93
CA LYS A 79 4.65 7.68 -13.85
C LYS A 79 5.10 7.72 -15.30
N GLN A 80 6.08 8.55 -15.61
CA GLN A 80 6.62 8.70 -16.96
C GLN A 80 7.15 7.37 -17.51
N LEU A 81 7.85 6.60 -16.69
CA LEU A 81 8.32 5.26 -17.06
C LEU A 81 7.16 4.32 -17.35
N CYS A 82 6.13 4.30 -16.52
CA CYS A 82 4.96 3.45 -16.72
C CYS A 82 4.24 3.81 -18.04
N ILE A 83 3.92 5.09 -18.25
CA ILE A 83 3.23 5.56 -19.47
C ILE A 83 4.04 5.21 -20.72
N LYS A 84 5.35 5.46 -20.71
CA LYS A 84 6.26 5.13 -21.83
C LYS A 84 6.26 3.62 -22.15
N ASN A 85 5.98 2.78 -21.17
CA ASN A 85 5.99 1.33 -21.30
C ASN A 85 4.58 0.70 -21.37
N GLY A 86 3.58 1.48 -21.80
CA GLY A 86 2.26 0.98 -22.17
C GLY A 86 1.19 1.02 -21.07
N PHE A 87 1.44 1.68 -19.95
CA PHE A 87 0.37 1.98 -18.99
C PHE A 87 -0.49 3.13 -19.52
N SER A 88 -1.79 3.00 -19.37
CA SER A 88 -2.70 4.13 -19.55
C SER A 88 -2.68 5.05 -18.33
N GLU A 89 -3.17 6.28 -18.47
CA GLU A 89 -3.38 7.20 -17.33
C GLU A 89 -4.32 6.58 -16.29
N GLU A 90 -5.31 5.79 -16.74
CA GLU A 90 -6.22 5.08 -15.85
C GLU A 90 -5.52 3.97 -15.06
N ASP A 91 -4.68 3.15 -15.71
CA ASP A 91 -3.87 2.13 -15.04
C ASP A 91 -2.96 2.76 -13.97
N TRP A 92 -2.31 3.86 -14.31
CA TRP A 92 -1.48 4.61 -13.36
C TRP A 92 -2.31 5.12 -12.18
N LYS A 93 -3.50 5.66 -12.43
CA LYS A 93 -4.40 6.13 -11.38
C LYS A 93 -4.85 4.98 -10.46
N LYS A 94 -5.24 3.83 -11.03
CA LYS A 94 -5.62 2.63 -10.27
C LYS A 94 -4.47 2.12 -9.40
N LEU A 95 -3.27 2.04 -9.97
CA LEU A 95 -2.08 1.64 -9.23
C LEU A 95 -1.79 2.58 -8.07
N THR A 96 -1.72 3.88 -8.32
CA THR A 96 -1.39 4.87 -7.29
C THR A 96 -2.45 4.96 -6.20
N LEU A 97 -3.72 4.84 -6.53
CA LEU A 97 -4.80 4.78 -5.53
C LEU A 97 -4.66 3.55 -4.63
N TYR A 98 -4.35 2.39 -5.22
CA TYR A 98 -4.10 1.19 -4.42
C TYR A 98 -2.91 1.38 -3.47
N LEU A 99 -1.77 1.87 -3.97
CA LEU A 99 -0.58 2.12 -3.16
C LEU A 99 -0.83 3.16 -2.05
N ALA A 100 -1.56 4.23 -2.36
CA ALA A 100 -1.94 5.25 -1.37
C ALA A 100 -2.86 4.69 -0.28
N ALA A 101 -3.88 3.93 -0.66
CA ALA A 101 -4.78 3.26 0.29
C ALA A 101 -4.02 2.24 1.16
N PHE A 102 -3.09 1.48 0.57
CA PHE A 102 -2.22 0.56 1.27
C PHE A 102 -1.38 1.26 2.34
N LEU A 103 -0.73 2.36 1.98
CA LEU A 103 0.07 3.14 2.94
C LEU A 103 -0.79 3.77 4.04
N GLN A 104 -1.96 4.30 3.69
CA GLN A 104 -2.88 4.93 4.65
C GLN A 104 -3.44 3.92 5.66
N ASN A 105 -3.68 2.68 5.26
CA ASN A 105 -4.24 1.64 6.12
C ASN A 105 -3.17 0.76 6.80
N CYS A 106 -1.89 1.02 6.58
CA CYS A 106 -0.76 0.19 7.00
C CYS A 106 -0.91 -1.27 6.53
N GLY A 107 -1.34 -1.46 5.29
CA GLY A 107 -1.58 -2.75 4.66
C GLY A 107 -2.82 -2.76 3.77
N ASN A 108 -3.15 -3.92 3.22
CA ASN A 108 -4.24 -4.09 2.25
C ASN A 108 -5.61 -4.46 2.87
N TYR A 109 -5.82 -4.10 4.13
CA TYR A 109 -7.11 -4.21 4.82
C TYR A 109 -7.56 -2.84 5.32
N SER A 110 -8.84 -2.51 5.09
CA SER A 110 -9.43 -1.29 5.61
C SER A 110 -9.28 -1.20 7.12
N SER A 111 -8.95 -0.02 7.63
CA SER A 111 -8.81 0.22 9.07
C SER A 111 -10.14 0.11 9.82
N PHE A 112 -11.28 0.25 9.09
CA PHE A 112 -12.62 0.04 9.62
C PHE A 112 -13.30 -1.05 8.82
N GLY A 113 -13.74 -2.14 9.49
CA GLY A 113 -14.50 -3.24 8.88
C GLY A 113 -13.68 -4.40 8.36
N ASP A 114 -12.36 -4.38 8.48
CA ASP A 114 -11.42 -5.47 8.13
C ASP A 114 -11.62 -6.11 6.74
N TYR A 115 -12.08 -5.31 5.79
CA TYR A 115 -12.26 -5.73 4.40
C TYR A 115 -10.93 -5.64 3.65
N LYS A 116 -10.52 -6.75 3.04
CA LYS A 116 -9.37 -6.75 2.14
C LYS A 116 -9.70 -6.00 0.85
N PHE A 117 -8.79 -5.15 0.41
CA PHE A 117 -8.80 -4.57 -0.93
C PHE A 117 -7.59 -5.04 -1.71
N ILE A 118 -7.78 -5.25 -3.00
CA ILE A 118 -6.77 -5.79 -3.91
C ILE A 118 -6.49 -4.80 -5.05
N PRO A 119 -5.32 -4.91 -5.73
CA PRO A 119 -5.03 -4.06 -6.90
C PRO A 119 -6.05 -4.27 -8.02
N GLU A 120 -6.57 -3.19 -8.61
CA GLU A 120 -7.46 -3.27 -9.77
C GLU A 120 -6.71 -3.51 -11.09
N ILE A 121 -5.39 -3.29 -11.13
CA ILE A 121 -4.56 -3.59 -12.30
C ILE A 121 -4.19 -5.08 -12.34
N PRO A 122 -4.00 -5.66 -13.55
CA PRO A 122 -3.57 -7.05 -13.68
C PRO A 122 -2.24 -7.35 -12.98
N LYS A 123 -2.10 -8.56 -12.44
CA LYS A 123 -0.87 -9.01 -11.75
C LYS A 123 0.40 -8.81 -12.59
N GLN A 124 0.32 -9.14 -13.89
CA GLN A 124 1.43 -8.97 -14.82
C GLN A 124 1.82 -7.50 -14.99
N GLN A 125 0.84 -6.60 -15.00
CA GLN A 125 1.09 -5.17 -15.11
C GLN A 125 1.68 -4.61 -13.81
N PHE A 126 1.24 -5.09 -12.63
CA PHE A 126 1.88 -4.72 -11.36
C PHE A 126 3.34 -5.18 -11.33
N TYR A 127 3.62 -6.40 -11.77
CA TYR A 127 5.00 -6.89 -11.85
C TYR A 127 5.84 -6.10 -12.86
N GLN A 128 5.25 -5.72 -14.01
CA GLN A 128 5.90 -4.82 -14.97
C GLN A 128 6.25 -3.47 -14.32
N PHE A 129 5.34 -2.87 -13.55
CA PHE A 129 5.63 -1.65 -12.79
C PHE A 129 6.88 -1.81 -11.92
N LEU A 130 6.99 -2.89 -11.15
CA LEU A 130 8.19 -3.14 -10.32
C LEU A 130 9.46 -3.15 -11.17
N LYS A 131 9.43 -3.87 -12.29
CA LYS A 131 10.59 -4.06 -13.19
C LYS A 131 11.06 -2.80 -13.91
N LEU A 132 10.20 -1.81 -14.05
CA LEU A 132 10.54 -0.53 -14.69
C LEU A 132 11.36 0.39 -13.79
N THR A 133 11.44 0.12 -12.49
CA THR A 133 12.02 1.03 -11.50
C THR A 133 13.53 0.86 -11.34
N GLU A 134 14.22 1.93 -10.94
CA GLU A 134 15.64 1.88 -10.60
C GLU A 134 15.91 0.96 -9.42
N ALA A 135 14.98 0.91 -8.47
CA ALA A 135 15.08 0.03 -7.32
C ALA A 135 15.14 -1.45 -7.71
N TYR A 136 14.36 -1.86 -8.71
CA TYR A 136 14.44 -3.20 -9.29
C TYR A 136 15.80 -3.45 -9.96
N ASN A 137 16.28 -2.48 -10.74
CA ASN A 137 17.55 -2.62 -11.47
C ASN A 137 18.76 -2.77 -10.54
N LEU A 138 18.69 -2.26 -9.30
CA LEU A 138 19.75 -2.44 -8.31
C LEU A 138 19.81 -3.85 -7.72
N ASP A 139 18.65 -4.50 -7.52
CA ASP A 139 18.60 -5.82 -6.91
C ASP A 139 17.40 -6.62 -7.47
N PRO A 140 17.48 -7.04 -8.75
CA PRO A 140 16.39 -7.78 -9.41
C PRO A 140 16.06 -9.09 -8.70
N ILE A 141 17.07 -9.80 -8.22
CA ILE A 141 16.89 -11.10 -7.56
C ILE A 141 16.03 -10.97 -6.31
N LYS A 142 16.32 -9.95 -5.49
CA LYS A 142 15.54 -9.68 -4.28
C LYS A 142 14.12 -9.25 -4.58
N PHE A 143 13.92 -8.36 -5.58
CA PHE A 143 12.59 -7.93 -5.99
C PHE A 143 11.76 -9.10 -6.50
N ASP A 144 12.33 -9.95 -7.35
CA ASP A 144 11.66 -11.15 -7.87
C ASP A 144 11.31 -12.13 -6.74
N SER A 145 12.25 -12.40 -5.84
CA SER A 145 12.01 -13.28 -4.69
C SER A 145 10.89 -12.77 -3.80
N ILE A 146 10.86 -11.46 -3.51
CA ILE A 146 9.78 -10.84 -2.73
C ILE A 146 8.46 -10.95 -3.50
N TRP A 147 8.43 -10.59 -4.79
CA TRP A 147 7.21 -10.66 -5.59
C TRP A 147 6.63 -12.07 -5.63
N GLU A 148 7.45 -13.08 -5.88
CA GLU A 148 7.02 -14.49 -5.89
C GLU A 148 6.44 -14.92 -4.54
N SER A 149 6.94 -14.40 -3.44
CA SER A 149 6.43 -14.74 -2.11
C SER A 149 5.07 -14.12 -1.79
N ILE A 150 4.70 -12.98 -2.41
CA ILE A 150 3.52 -12.21 -1.99
C ILE A 150 2.42 -12.11 -3.05
N HIS A 151 2.71 -12.28 -4.35
CA HIS A 151 1.75 -11.95 -5.40
C HIS A 151 0.44 -12.75 -5.33
N HIS A 152 0.48 -13.98 -4.84
CA HIS A 152 -0.74 -14.78 -4.67
C HIS A 152 -1.64 -14.16 -3.62
N GLU A 153 -1.09 -13.90 -2.43
CA GLU A 153 -1.84 -13.30 -1.33
C GLU A 153 -2.34 -11.90 -1.72
N LEU A 154 -1.53 -11.13 -2.43
CA LEU A 154 -1.86 -9.76 -2.84
C LEU A 154 -3.14 -9.69 -3.69
N TYR A 155 -3.37 -10.67 -4.55
CA TYR A 155 -4.51 -10.74 -5.47
C TYR A 155 -5.62 -11.68 -4.99
N GLU A 156 -5.42 -12.42 -3.91
CA GLU A 156 -6.45 -13.27 -3.33
C GLU A 156 -7.43 -12.43 -2.51
N TYR A 157 -8.69 -12.36 -2.97
CA TYR A 157 -9.75 -11.71 -2.21
C TYR A 157 -10.29 -12.68 -1.16
N ARG A 158 -10.18 -12.29 0.12
CA ARG A 158 -10.74 -13.05 1.24
C ARG A 158 -11.91 -12.31 1.84
N LYS A 159 -12.99 -13.05 2.14
CA LYS A 159 -14.14 -12.50 2.85
C LYS A 159 -13.79 -12.07 4.28
N PRO A 160 -14.52 -11.10 4.88
CA PRO A 160 -14.17 -10.44 6.14
C PRO A 160 -14.08 -11.32 7.40
N TYR A 161 -14.34 -12.61 7.34
CA TYR A 161 -14.28 -13.53 8.47
C TYR A 161 -13.10 -14.50 8.44
N GLY A 162 -12.12 -14.26 7.63
CA GLY A 162 -10.91 -15.06 7.61
C GLY A 162 -9.77 -14.26 8.23
N SER A 163 -9.51 -14.48 9.50
CA SER A 163 -8.23 -14.29 10.20
C SER A 163 -7.25 -13.29 9.55
N ILE A 164 -6.96 -12.26 10.26
CA ILE A 164 -5.71 -11.52 10.16
C ILE A 164 -4.61 -12.54 9.90
N GLY A 165 -3.96 -12.48 8.75
CA GLY A 165 -3.18 -13.55 8.09
C GLY A 165 -2.06 -14.28 8.85
N PHE A 166 -1.86 -14.00 10.13
CA PHE A 166 -0.90 -14.70 10.98
C PHE A 166 -1.41 -16.04 11.52
N ILE A 167 -2.73 -16.23 11.60
CA ILE A 167 -3.32 -17.40 12.28
C ILE A 167 -3.43 -18.60 11.34
N ASP A 168 -3.58 -18.40 10.03
CA ASP A 168 -3.83 -19.50 9.08
C ASP A 168 -2.57 -20.20 8.53
N LYS A 169 -1.38 -19.62 8.67
CA LYS A 169 -0.15 -20.23 8.13
C LYS A 169 0.80 -20.78 9.19
N GLY A 170 0.31 -21.01 10.43
CA GLY A 170 1.12 -21.69 11.46
C GLY A 170 2.46 -20.99 11.73
N GLY A 171 2.50 -19.68 11.62
CA GLY A 171 3.69 -18.90 11.87
C GLY A 171 3.85 -18.63 13.37
N LEU A 172 4.62 -19.39 13.98
CA LEU A 172 5.64 -19.37 15.04
C LEU A 172 5.71 -20.72 15.70
#